data_bcf21485f82e72c47fd017b1ab436f8b
#
_entry.id   bcf21485f82e72c47fd017b1ab436f8b
#
_cell.length_a   1.000
_cell.length_b   1.000
_cell.length_c   1.000
_cell.angle_alpha   90.00
_cell.angle_beta   90.00
_cell.angle_gamma   90.00
#
_symmetry.space_group_name_H-M   'P 1'
#
loop_
_entity.id
_entity.type
_entity.pdbx_description
1 polymer ?
#
loop_
_entity_poly.entity_id
_entity_poly.type
_entity_poly.pdbx_seq_one_letter_code
_entity_poly.pdbx_strand_id
1 'polypeptide(L)'
;MDGKILLVHENNGTWSLPGGWCDVDQSVASNTVKEVKEETGFTVTAEKLIAVQDWRKHNVTNYAYGVVKIFVQCKYESGEFEDNIETTGIAFFDEDTLPENLAVEKCTREQILMCFEALRNPNAPTAFD
;
A
#
# COMPACT_ATOMS: atom_id res chain seq x y z
N MET A 1 8.80 7.89 3.86
CA MET A 1 9.70 8.80 4.59
C MET A 1 10.51 9.63 3.62
N ASP A 2 10.70 10.88 3.93
CA ASP A 2 11.48 11.82 3.10
C ASP A 2 10.97 11.94 1.66
N GLY A 3 9.66 11.91 1.49
CA GLY A 3 9.02 12.00 0.18
C GLY A 3 9.08 10.72 -0.64
N LYS A 4 9.59 9.64 -0.06
CA LYS A 4 9.67 8.33 -0.72
C LYS A 4 8.54 7.43 -0.26
N ILE A 5 8.20 6.45 -1.11
CA ILE A 5 7.19 5.46 -0.79
C ILE A 5 7.85 4.12 -0.46
N LEU A 6 7.30 3.43 0.53
CA LEU A 6 7.74 2.09 0.90
C LEU A 6 7.02 1.06 0.04
N LEU A 7 7.79 0.21 -0.63
CA LEU A 7 7.24 -0.97 -1.30
C LEU A 7 7.85 -2.22 -0.68
N VAL A 8 7.08 -3.30 -0.69
CA VAL A 8 7.53 -4.61 -0.24
C VAL A 8 7.85 -5.49 -1.43
N HIS A 9 8.93 -6.27 -1.32
CA HIS A 9 9.34 -7.24 -2.32
C HIS A 9 8.76 -8.59 -1.92
N GLU A 10 7.90 -9.13 -2.76
CA GLU A 10 7.24 -10.40 -2.49
C GLU A 10 8.10 -11.58 -2.94
N ASN A 11 7.81 -12.78 -2.43
CA ASN A 11 8.60 -13.97 -2.74
C ASN A 11 8.52 -14.39 -4.20
N ASN A 12 7.56 -13.89 -4.97
CA ASN A 12 7.47 -14.12 -6.42
C ASN A 12 8.28 -13.12 -7.25
N GLY A 13 9.02 -12.22 -6.61
CA GLY A 13 9.88 -11.25 -7.29
C GLY A 13 9.22 -9.93 -7.66
N THR A 14 7.95 -9.72 -7.30
CA THR A 14 7.26 -8.47 -7.62
C THR A 14 7.22 -7.52 -6.42
N TRP A 15 6.98 -6.24 -6.72
CA TRP A 15 6.88 -5.19 -5.71
C TRP A 15 5.45 -4.67 -5.61
N SER A 16 5.03 -4.34 -4.39
CA SER A 16 3.72 -3.74 -4.16
C SER A 16 3.72 -2.88 -2.91
N LEU A 17 2.66 -2.09 -2.75
CA LEU A 17 2.38 -1.46 -1.47
C LEU A 17 2.07 -2.56 -0.44
N PRO A 18 2.47 -2.38 0.83
CA PRO A 18 2.04 -3.31 1.86
C PRO A 18 0.52 -3.27 2.02
N GLY A 19 -0.08 -4.43 2.28
CA GLY A 19 -1.52 -4.51 2.45
C GLY A 19 -2.04 -5.92 2.28
N GLY A 20 -3.32 -6.09 2.53
CA GLY A 20 -4.00 -7.38 2.42
C GLY A 20 -5.49 -7.22 2.64
N TRP A 21 -6.17 -8.34 2.78
CA TRP A 21 -7.59 -8.36 3.05
C TRP A 21 -7.87 -7.76 4.43
N CYS A 22 -8.96 -6.98 4.52
CA CYS A 22 -9.39 -6.45 5.81
C CYS A 22 -10.10 -7.57 6.60
N ASP A 23 -9.54 -7.91 7.75
CA ASP A 23 -10.11 -8.94 8.60
C ASP A 23 -11.44 -8.46 9.20
N VAL A 24 -12.34 -9.40 9.44
CA VAL A 24 -13.70 -9.10 9.88
C VAL A 24 -13.73 -8.40 11.25
N ASP A 25 -12.73 -8.62 12.09
CA ASP A 25 -12.62 -8.02 13.43
C ASP A 25 -11.77 -6.75 13.47
N GLN A 26 -11.36 -6.22 12.31
CA GLN A 26 -10.53 -5.03 12.21
C GLN A 26 -11.26 -3.88 11.54
N SER A 27 -10.91 -2.66 11.93
CA SER A 27 -11.29 -1.47 11.18
C SER A 27 -10.32 -1.27 10.02
N VAL A 28 -10.64 -0.35 9.10
CA VAL A 28 -9.72 0.01 8.02
C VAL A 28 -8.38 0.48 8.59
N ALA A 29 -8.42 1.36 9.58
CA ALA A 29 -7.19 1.90 10.18
C ALA A 29 -6.41 0.82 10.91
N SER A 30 -7.05 0.03 11.77
CA SER A 30 -6.35 -1.00 12.53
C SER A 30 -5.80 -2.12 11.63
N ASN A 31 -6.54 -2.50 10.59
CA ASN A 31 -6.07 -3.51 9.65
C ASN A 31 -4.86 -3.02 8.86
N THR A 32 -4.85 -1.75 8.48
CA THR A 32 -3.70 -1.14 7.79
C THR A 32 -2.46 -1.21 8.67
N VAL A 33 -2.57 -0.83 9.94
CA VAL A 33 -1.46 -0.89 10.89
C VAL A 33 -0.98 -2.33 11.07
N LYS A 34 -1.91 -3.27 11.19
CA LYS A 34 -1.62 -4.69 11.34
C LYS A 34 -0.85 -5.24 10.13
N GLU A 35 -1.32 -4.95 8.91
CA GLU A 35 -0.69 -5.44 7.68
C GLU A 35 0.72 -4.89 7.50
N VAL A 36 0.91 -3.60 7.76
CA VAL A 36 2.26 -3.00 7.68
C VAL A 36 3.20 -3.66 8.69
N LYS A 37 2.73 -3.91 9.90
CA LYS A 37 3.53 -4.57 10.95
C LYS A 37 3.91 -5.99 10.53
N GLU A 38 2.97 -6.75 10.03
CA GLU A 38 3.21 -8.14 9.60
C GLU A 38 4.18 -8.24 8.44
N GLU A 39 4.08 -7.34 7.47
CA GLU A 39 4.89 -7.40 6.25
C GLU A 39 6.25 -6.72 6.39
N THR A 40 6.37 -5.70 7.22
CA THR A 40 7.60 -4.90 7.27
C THR A 40 8.28 -4.86 8.65
N GLY A 41 7.58 -5.21 9.70
CA GLY A 41 8.08 -5.03 11.07
C GLY A 41 7.90 -3.60 11.60
N PHE A 42 7.42 -2.68 10.77
CA PHE A 42 7.24 -1.27 11.15
C PHE A 42 5.95 -1.06 11.93
N THR A 43 6.02 -0.21 12.95
CA THR A 43 4.83 0.31 13.63
C THR A 43 4.51 1.66 13.02
N VAL A 44 3.29 1.80 12.53
CA VAL A 44 2.82 3.03 11.88
C VAL A 44 1.52 3.50 12.49
N THR A 45 1.19 4.76 12.25
CA THR A 45 -0.11 5.35 12.57
C THR A 45 -0.84 5.64 11.27
N ALA A 46 -2.09 5.22 11.15
CA ALA A 46 -2.93 5.56 10.01
C ALA A 46 -3.38 7.01 10.15
N GLU A 47 -3.06 7.85 9.16
CA GLU A 47 -3.32 9.29 9.24
C GLU A 47 -4.44 9.77 8.34
N LYS A 48 -4.50 9.24 7.11
CA LYS A 48 -5.38 9.82 6.09
C LYS A 48 -5.86 8.74 5.14
N LEU A 49 -7.12 8.84 4.77
CA LEU A 49 -7.70 8.01 3.72
C LEU A 49 -7.41 8.68 2.37
N ILE A 50 -6.58 8.03 1.56
CA ILE A 50 -6.17 8.55 0.25
C ILE A 50 -7.26 8.31 -0.79
N ALA A 51 -7.73 7.06 -0.91
CA ALA A 51 -8.67 6.68 -1.94
C ALA A 51 -9.44 5.41 -1.60
N VAL A 52 -10.60 5.30 -2.23
CA VAL A 52 -11.44 4.09 -2.23
C VAL A 52 -11.71 3.78 -3.69
N GLN A 53 -11.27 2.62 -4.19
CA GLN A 53 -11.35 2.28 -5.60
C GLN A 53 -12.01 0.93 -5.87
N ASP A 54 -12.80 0.88 -6.92
CA ASP A 54 -13.30 -0.39 -7.48
C ASP A 54 -12.13 -1.03 -8.26
N TRP A 55 -11.71 -2.23 -7.85
CA TRP A 55 -10.59 -2.92 -8.48
C TRP A 55 -10.76 -3.08 -10.01
N ARG A 56 -12.00 -3.23 -10.49
CA ARG A 56 -12.26 -3.45 -11.91
C ARG A 56 -11.89 -2.26 -12.79
N LYS A 57 -11.81 -1.07 -12.19
CA LYS A 57 -11.47 0.15 -12.92
C LYS A 57 -9.97 0.43 -12.93
N HIS A 58 -9.20 -0.23 -12.09
CA HIS A 58 -7.81 0.14 -11.84
C HIS A 58 -6.80 -0.99 -11.95
N ASN A 59 -7.20 -2.23 -11.69
CA ASN A 59 -6.27 -3.35 -11.63
C ASN A 59 -6.59 -4.43 -12.67
N VAL A 60 -5.55 -5.20 -13.01
CA VAL A 60 -5.65 -6.29 -13.98
C VAL A 60 -5.76 -7.61 -13.22
N THR A 61 -6.99 -7.98 -12.86
CA THR A 61 -7.24 -9.24 -12.16
C THR A 61 -8.72 -9.60 -12.27
N ASN A 62 -9.04 -10.88 -12.06
CA ASN A 62 -10.40 -11.37 -12.04
C ASN A 62 -10.71 -11.99 -10.69
N TYR A 63 -11.54 -11.30 -9.92
CA TYR A 63 -12.09 -11.87 -8.70
C TYR A 63 -13.50 -12.38 -8.97
N ALA A 64 -13.90 -13.43 -8.27
CA ALA A 64 -15.26 -13.98 -8.35
C ALA A 64 -16.29 -13.05 -7.70
N TYR A 65 -15.84 -12.05 -6.97
CA TYR A 65 -16.68 -11.11 -6.20
C TYR A 65 -16.10 -9.70 -6.33
N GLY A 66 -16.89 -8.71 -5.95
CA GLY A 66 -16.44 -7.33 -5.97
C GLY A 66 -15.37 -7.07 -4.91
N VAL A 67 -14.36 -6.30 -5.27
CA VAL A 67 -13.29 -5.90 -4.36
C VAL A 67 -13.19 -4.38 -4.35
N VAL A 68 -13.20 -3.82 -3.15
CA VAL A 68 -12.97 -2.40 -2.94
C VAL A 68 -11.58 -2.24 -2.34
N LYS A 69 -10.73 -1.47 -2.98
CA LYS A 69 -9.38 -1.18 -2.47
C LYS A 69 -9.37 0.14 -1.75
N ILE A 70 -8.79 0.14 -0.56
CA ILE A 70 -8.72 1.31 0.31
C ILE A 70 -7.26 1.66 0.51
N PHE A 71 -6.87 2.88 0.17
CA PHE A 71 -5.50 3.36 0.29
C PHE A 71 -5.41 4.33 1.46
N VAL A 72 -4.48 4.04 2.37
CA VAL A 72 -4.32 4.79 3.61
C VAL A 72 -2.88 5.30 3.72
N GLN A 73 -2.73 6.59 3.99
CA GLN A 73 -1.43 7.19 4.27
C GLN A 73 -1.10 6.95 5.74
N CYS A 74 0.12 6.46 5.98
CA CYS A 74 0.58 6.14 7.32
C CYS A 74 1.82 6.94 7.68
N LYS A 75 1.99 7.17 8.99
CA LYS A 75 3.18 7.78 9.55
C LYS A 75 4.02 6.71 10.22
N TYR A 76 5.31 6.65 9.88
CA TYR A 76 6.25 5.75 10.54
C TYR A 76 6.49 6.20 12.00
N GLU A 77 6.37 5.26 12.93
CA GLU A 77 6.64 5.53 14.35
C GLU A 77 7.92 4.84 14.81
N SER A 78 8.06 3.55 14.52
CA SER A 78 9.20 2.76 14.99
C SER A 78 9.28 1.42 14.28
N GLY A 79 10.34 0.67 14.56
CA GLY A 79 10.50 -0.69 14.10
C GLY A 79 11.51 -0.83 12.98
N GLU A 80 11.91 -2.07 12.72
CA GLU A 80 12.87 -2.43 11.67
C GLU A 80 12.31 -3.58 10.86
N PHE A 81 12.78 -3.70 9.61
CA PHE A 81 12.33 -4.78 8.74
C PHE A 81 12.83 -6.13 9.26
N GLU A 82 11.93 -7.10 9.26
CA GLU A 82 12.25 -8.50 9.55
C GLU A 82 11.68 -9.37 8.41
N ASP A 83 12.50 -10.29 7.91
CA ASP A 83 12.06 -11.24 6.89
C ASP A 83 10.90 -12.07 7.40
N ASN A 84 9.97 -12.37 6.50
CA ASN A 84 8.84 -13.25 6.81
C ASN A 84 8.52 -14.11 5.59
N ILE A 85 7.50 -14.96 5.70
CA ILE A 85 7.17 -15.92 4.64
C ILE A 85 6.79 -15.23 3.32
N GLU A 86 6.13 -14.10 3.39
CA GLU A 86 5.58 -13.42 2.21
C GLU A 86 6.49 -12.32 1.67
N THR A 87 7.24 -11.64 2.54
CA THR A 87 8.02 -10.47 2.20
C THR A 87 9.51 -10.77 2.32
N THR A 88 10.23 -10.70 1.21
CA THR A 88 11.68 -10.97 1.17
C THR A 88 12.52 -9.71 1.25
N GLY A 89 11.90 -8.53 1.22
CA GLY A 89 12.62 -7.28 1.34
C GLY A 89 11.69 -6.09 1.30
N ILE A 90 12.23 -4.94 1.65
CA ILE A 90 11.55 -3.65 1.51
C ILE A 90 12.52 -2.66 0.88
N ALA A 91 11.98 -1.63 0.25
CA ALA A 91 12.77 -0.51 -0.22
C ALA A 91 11.91 0.74 -0.31
N PHE A 92 12.59 1.89 -0.24
CA PHE A 92 11.94 3.18 -0.42
C PHE A 92 12.27 3.70 -1.81
N PHE A 93 11.27 4.16 -2.53
CA PHE A 93 11.42 4.63 -3.90
C PHE A 93 10.95 6.05 -4.04
N ASP A 94 11.67 6.82 -4.88
CA ASP A 94 11.18 8.10 -5.37
C ASP A 94 10.17 7.86 -6.50
N GLU A 95 9.41 8.88 -6.81
CA GLU A 95 8.46 8.83 -7.92
C GLU A 95 9.12 8.43 -9.25
N ASP A 96 10.36 8.86 -9.45
CA ASP A 96 11.12 8.60 -10.69
C ASP A 96 11.88 7.29 -10.69
N THR A 97 11.93 6.58 -9.58
CA THR A 97 12.73 5.35 -9.43
C THR A 97 11.89 4.12 -9.14
N LEU A 98 10.60 4.17 -9.39
CA LEU A 98 9.71 3.03 -9.14
C LEU A 98 10.14 1.81 -9.96
N PRO A 99 10.08 0.59 -9.38
CA PRO A 99 10.45 -0.61 -10.10
C PRO A 99 9.46 -0.93 -11.22
N GLU A 100 9.92 -1.63 -12.26
CA GLU A 100 9.07 -2.03 -13.38
C GLU A 100 8.20 -3.25 -13.06
N ASN A 101 8.71 -4.14 -12.21
CA ASN A 101 8.04 -5.40 -11.89
C ASN A 101 7.07 -5.27 -10.73
N LEU A 102 6.08 -4.42 -10.89
CA LEU A 102 5.00 -4.25 -9.91
C LEU A 102 4.02 -5.40 -10.00
N ALA A 103 3.44 -5.76 -8.84
CA ALA A 103 2.34 -6.72 -8.76
C ALA A 103 1.05 -5.99 -9.18
N VAL A 104 0.83 -5.86 -10.49
CA VAL A 104 -0.24 -5.02 -11.04
C VAL A 104 -1.65 -5.48 -10.67
N GLU A 105 -1.82 -6.75 -10.33
CA GLU A 105 -3.10 -7.26 -9.81
C GLU A 105 -3.41 -6.68 -8.42
N LYS A 106 -2.39 -6.22 -7.70
CA LYS A 106 -2.53 -5.60 -6.38
C LYS A 106 -2.32 -4.11 -6.40
N CYS A 107 -1.35 -3.65 -7.20
CA CYS A 107 -0.89 -2.27 -7.13
C CYS A 107 -0.31 -1.84 -8.47
N THR A 108 -0.94 -0.89 -9.12
CA THR A 108 -0.45 -0.34 -10.39
C THR A 108 0.45 0.87 -10.14
N ARG A 109 1.23 1.24 -11.18
CA ARG A 109 2.03 2.45 -11.13
C ARG A 109 1.15 3.69 -10.88
N GLU A 110 0.00 3.76 -11.53
CA GLU A 110 -0.94 4.87 -11.38
C GLU A 110 -1.45 5.00 -9.95
N GLN A 111 -1.69 3.88 -9.28
CA GLN A 111 -2.11 3.88 -7.87
C GLN A 111 -0.98 4.42 -6.98
N ILE A 112 0.26 4.05 -7.25
CA ILE A 112 1.41 4.56 -6.50
C ILE A 112 1.58 6.07 -6.75
N LEU A 113 1.46 6.51 -7.99
CA LEU A 113 1.56 7.95 -8.31
C LEU A 113 0.45 8.75 -7.62
N MET A 114 -0.74 8.18 -7.49
CA MET A 114 -1.84 8.76 -6.73
C MET A 114 -1.43 8.99 -5.26
N CYS A 115 -0.71 8.03 -4.68
CA CYS A 115 -0.23 8.15 -3.29
C CYS A 115 0.79 9.28 -3.15
N PHE A 116 1.71 9.44 -4.11
CA PHE A 116 2.64 10.57 -4.11
C PHE A 116 1.91 11.90 -4.22
N GLU A 117 0.90 11.96 -5.06
CA GLU A 117 0.10 13.17 -5.23
C GLU A 117 -0.63 13.53 -3.93
N ALA A 118 -1.17 12.55 -3.23
CA ALA A 118 -1.82 12.75 -1.94
C ALA A 118 -0.86 13.31 -0.89
N LEU A 119 0.40 12.87 -0.93
CA LEU A 119 1.42 13.37 -0.02
C LEU A 119 1.75 14.84 -0.30
N ARG A 120 1.83 15.21 -1.58
CA ARG A 120 2.11 16.60 -1.98
C ARG A 120 0.96 17.55 -1.67
N ASN A 121 -0.27 17.04 -1.63
CA ASN A 121 -1.47 17.83 -1.42
C ASN A 121 -2.23 17.35 -0.19
N PRO A 122 -1.75 17.68 1.03
CA PRO A 122 -2.35 17.15 2.26
C PRO A 122 -3.81 17.52 2.45
N ASN A 123 -4.28 18.57 1.81
CA ASN A 123 -5.67 19.03 1.91
C ASN A 123 -6.57 18.52 0.79
N ALA A 124 -6.04 17.69 -0.11
CA ALA A 124 -6.86 17.10 -1.17
C ALA A 124 -7.91 16.16 -0.57
N PRO A 125 -9.13 16.16 -1.11
CA PRO A 125 -10.16 15.24 -0.61
C PRO A 125 -9.82 13.79 -0.98
N THR A 126 -10.41 12.86 -0.24
CA THR A 126 -10.30 11.43 -0.55
C THR A 126 -10.88 11.18 -1.94
N ALA A 127 -10.12 10.51 -2.80
CA ALA A 127 -10.60 10.11 -4.12
C ALA A 127 -11.42 8.83 -4.02
N PHE A 128 -12.49 8.74 -4.79
CA PHE A 128 -13.26 7.49 -4.86
C PHE A 128 -13.98 7.38 -6.20
N ASP A 129 -14.35 6.17 -6.57
CA ASP A 129 -15.14 5.90 -7.77
C ASP A 129 -16.27 4.89 -7.52
#